data_e39e45ca068e13ff98142df8fe38b08a
#
_entry.id   e39e45ca068e13ff98142df8fe38b08a
#
_cell.length_a   1.000
_cell.length_b   1.000
_cell.length_c   1.000
_cell.angle_alpha   90.00
_cell.angle_beta   90.00
_cell.angle_gamma   90.00
#
_symmetry.space_group_name_H-M   'P 1'
#
loop_
_entity.id
_entity.type
_entity.pdbx_description
1 polymer ?
#
loop_
_entity_poly.entity_id
_entity_poly.type
_entity_poly.pdbx_seq_one_letter_code
_entity_poly.pdbx_strand_id
1 'polypeptide(L)'
;MSDARPNIIFIITDQQRFDTINALGYPHMDTPNLDRLVNEGVTFNQCHITAPSCAPSRASLFTGQYPHTTGILKNADEWTRSWVEDLTESGYHTVNVGKMHTWPMTTPCGFKERYVVENKDRYLEGRYFFDEWDKALAARGLVKQQRELYRQRDNYNEAIGSFTWELDPDMQADNFV
;
A
#
# COMPACT_ATOMS: atom_id res chain seq x y z
N MET A 1 -12.61 -18.15 31.55
CA MET A 1 -11.51 -17.57 30.72
C MET A 1 -12.18 -16.57 29.82
N SER A 2 -11.78 -15.30 29.85
CA SER A 2 -12.35 -14.31 28.95
C SER A 2 -11.97 -14.71 27.51
N ASP A 3 -12.96 -14.84 26.66
CA ASP A 3 -12.81 -15.11 25.20
C ASP A 3 -12.31 -13.84 24.49
N ALA A 4 -11.21 -13.29 25.01
CA ALA A 4 -10.61 -12.06 24.49
C ALA A 4 -9.79 -12.41 23.24
N ARG A 5 -10.39 -12.19 22.10
CA ARG A 5 -9.71 -12.32 20.80
C ARG A 5 -8.60 -11.26 20.71
N PRO A 6 -7.41 -11.62 20.20
CA PRO A 6 -6.32 -10.66 20.06
C PRO A 6 -6.65 -9.61 18.98
N ASN A 7 -6.15 -8.40 19.16
CA ASN A 7 -6.08 -7.44 18.07
C ASN A 7 -5.01 -7.88 17.06
N ILE A 8 -5.30 -7.72 15.78
CA ILE A 8 -4.40 -8.10 14.68
C ILE A 8 -4.05 -6.84 13.90
N ILE A 9 -2.77 -6.54 13.79
CA ILE A 9 -2.24 -5.48 12.92
C ILE A 9 -1.46 -6.14 11.80
N PHE A 10 -1.84 -5.86 10.55
CA PHE A 10 -1.18 -6.38 9.37
C PHE A 10 -0.63 -5.21 8.55
N ILE A 11 0.70 -5.05 8.55
CA ILE A 11 1.40 -3.95 7.89
C ILE A 11 2.03 -4.45 6.59
N ILE A 12 1.74 -3.76 5.49
CA ILE A 12 2.33 -4.05 4.18
C ILE A 12 3.03 -2.80 3.66
N THR A 13 4.32 -2.88 3.48
CA THR A 13 5.08 -1.85 2.77
C THR A 13 4.90 -1.99 1.26
N ASP A 14 4.88 -0.87 0.52
CA ASP A 14 4.83 -0.90 -0.94
C ASP A 14 6.24 -0.91 -1.52
N GLN A 15 6.54 -1.87 -2.40
CA GLN A 15 7.77 -1.97 -3.18
C GLN A 15 9.07 -1.92 -2.35
N GLN A 16 9.02 -2.27 -1.09
CA GLN A 16 10.22 -2.37 -0.25
C GLN A 16 11.04 -3.59 -0.63
N ARG A 17 12.33 -3.39 -0.85
CA ARG A 17 13.30 -4.47 -1.07
C ARG A 17 13.80 -4.99 0.29
N PHE A 18 14.07 -6.29 0.38
CA PHE A 18 14.58 -6.90 1.61
C PHE A 18 15.98 -6.35 2.01
N ASP A 19 16.79 -5.95 1.03
CA ASP A 19 18.10 -5.35 1.21
C ASP A 19 18.08 -3.86 1.59
N THR A 20 16.93 -3.37 2.08
CA THR A 20 16.74 -2.04 2.64
C THR A 20 16.44 -2.05 4.14
N ILE A 21 16.77 -3.14 4.83
CA ILE A 21 16.62 -3.25 6.29
C ILE A 21 18.01 -3.52 6.89
N ASN A 22 18.47 -2.61 7.76
CA ASN A 22 19.83 -2.67 8.33
C ASN A 22 20.07 -3.97 9.10
N ALA A 23 19.17 -4.37 9.97
CA ALA A 23 19.30 -5.59 10.79
C ALA A 23 19.38 -6.89 9.96
N LEU A 24 19.06 -6.85 8.68
CA LEU A 24 19.23 -7.99 7.76
C LEU A 24 20.59 -8.00 7.06
N GLY A 25 21.54 -7.16 7.51
CA GLY A 25 22.89 -7.12 6.98
C GLY A 25 23.15 -6.00 5.95
N TYR A 26 22.30 -4.97 5.92
CA TYR A 26 22.40 -3.85 4.98
C TYR A 26 22.69 -2.52 5.69
N PRO A 27 23.92 -2.29 6.13
CA PRO A 27 24.29 -1.20 7.04
C PRO A 27 24.24 0.20 6.41
N HIS A 28 23.97 0.31 5.12
CA HIS A 28 23.78 1.57 4.41
C HIS A 28 22.37 2.17 4.63
N MET A 29 21.49 1.41 5.28
CA MET A 29 20.12 1.85 5.59
C MET A 29 20.00 2.22 7.07
N ASP A 30 19.18 3.23 7.35
CA ASP A 30 18.78 3.61 8.71
C ASP A 30 17.31 3.22 8.91
N THR A 31 17.08 2.08 9.57
CA THR A 31 15.75 1.49 9.71
C THR A 31 15.45 1.03 11.15
N PRO A 32 15.56 1.94 12.16
CA PRO A 32 15.56 1.55 13.57
C PRO A 32 14.28 0.82 14.01
N ASN A 33 13.14 1.17 13.46
CA ASN A 33 11.87 0.53 13.81
C ASN A 33 11.72 -0.85 13.16
N LEU A 34 12.16 -1.03 11.92
CA LEU A 34 12.19 -2.34 11.26
C LEU A 34 13.23 -3.24 11.89
N ASP A 35 14.39 -2.70 12.25
CA ASP A 35 15.46 -3.42 12.95
C ASP A 35 14.97 -3.97 14.29
N ARG A 36 14.19 -3.17 15.03
CA ARG A 36 13.56 -3.63 16.26
C ARG A 36 12.60 -4.80 16.01
N LEU A 37 11.76 -4.73 14.98
CA LEU A 37 10.86 -5.84 14.63
C LEU A 37 11.63 -7.10 14.22
N VAL A 38 12.73 -6.95 13.48
CA VAL A 38 13.60 -8.08 13.12
C VAL A 38 14.23 -8.72 14.36
N ASN A 39 14.71 -7.91 15.30
CA ASN A 39 15.45 -8.40 16.47
C ASN A 39 14.53 -8.93 17.59
N GLU A 40 13.32 -8.41 17.72
CA GLU A 40 12.38 -8.79 18.78
C GLU A 40 11.32 -9.81 18.31
N GLY A 41 11.15 -9.98 17.01
CA GLY A 41 10.13 -10.81 16.40
C GLY A 41 10.65 -12.07 15.73
N VAL A 42 9.81 -12.69 14.92
CA VAL A 42 10.17 -13.80 14.03
C VAL A 42 10.35 -13.28 12.62
N THR A 43 11.53 -13.46 12.05
CA THR A 43 11.89 -12.97 10.73
C THR A 43 12.04 -14.10 9.73
N PHE A 44 11.32 -14.02 8.61
CA PHE A 44 11.42 -14.94 7.49
C PHE A 44 12.31 -14.32 6.40
N ASN A 45 13.58 -14.70 6.34
CA ASN A 45 14.55 -14.13 5.42
C ASN A 45 14.54 -14.76 4.01
N GLN A 46 13.71 -15.76 3.78
CA GLN A 46 13.50 -16.43 2.49
C GLN A 46 12.01 -16.38 2.07
N CYS A 47 11.31 -15.32 2.43
CA CYS A 47 9.93 -15.11 2.04
C CYS A 47 9.88 -14.48 0.65
N HIS A 48 9.25 -15.15 -0.31
CA HIS A 48 9.18 -14.71 -1.70
C HIS A 48 7.76 -14.31 -2.08
N ILE A 49 7.64 -13.22 -2.84
CA ILE A 49 6.36 -12.80 -3.42
C ILE A 49 5.98 -13.68 -4.60
N THR A 50 4.70 -13.83 -4.85
CA THR A 50 4.16 -14.65 -5.96
C THR A 50 4.20 -13.96 -7.31
N ALA A 51 4.31 -12.62 -7.33
CA ALA A 51 4.41 -11.82 -8.54
C ALA A 51 5.12 -10.49 -8.26
N PRO A 52 5.99 -9.99 -9.17
CA PRO A 52 6.72 -8.75 -9.02
C PRO A 52 5.89 -7.51 -9.42
N SER A 53 4.58 -7.57 -9.25
CA SER A 53 3.64 -6.49 -9.56
C SER A 53 2.63 -6.33 -8.43
N CYS A 54 2.28 -5.08 -8.11
CA CYS A 54 1.54 -4.76 -6.90
C CYS A 54 0.14 -5.39 -6.84
N ALA A 55 -0.71 -5.28 -7.86
CA ALA A 55 -2.06 -5.85 -7.78
C ALA A 55 -2.05 -7.37 -7.75
N PRO A 56 -1.33 -8.10 -8.62
CA PRO A 56 -1.23 -9.56 -8.55
C PRO A 56 -0.66 -10.06 -7.23
N SER A 57 0.41 -9.41 -6.72
CA SER A 57 1.02 -9.79 -5.45
C SER A 57 0.07 -9.58 -4.27
N ARG A 58 -0.62 -8.44 -4.22
CA ARG A 58 -1.60 -8.14 -3.16
C ARG A 58 -2.80 -9.06 -3.23
N ALA A 59 -3.34 -9.30 -4.42
CA ALA A 59 -4.43 -10.25 -4.58
C ALA A 59 -4.04 -11.66 -4.11
N SER A 60 -2.84 -12.12 -4.47
CA SER A 60 -2.31 -13.40 -3.98
C SER A 60 -2.20 -13.45 -2.46
N LEU A 61 -1.68 -12.39 -1.84
CA LEU A 61 -1.55 -12.27 -0.39
C LEU A 61 -2.92 -12.30 0.30
N PHE A 62 -3.91 -11.59 -0.24
CA PHE A 62 -5.23 -11.47 0.37
C PHE A 62 -6.19 -12.62 0.02
N THR A 63 -5.93 -13.38 -1.03
CA THR A 63 -6.73 -14.57 -1.40
C THR A 63 -6.10 -15.88 -0.94
N GLY A 64 -4.80 -15.89 -0.61
CA GLY A 64 -4.03 -17.10 -0.35
C GLY A 64 -3.78 -17.95 -1.60
N GLN A 65 -3.99 -17.40 -2.81
CA GLN A 65 -3.91 -18.12 -4.07
C GLN A 65 -2.87 -17.53 -5.01
N TYR A 66 -2.29 -18.34 -5.86
CA TYR A 66 -1.36 -17.85 -6.89
C TYR A 66 -2.09 -17.05 -7.99
N PRO A 67 -1.40 -16.09 -8.64
CA PRO A 67 -1.99 -15.26 -9.70
C PRO A 67 -2.61 -16.06 -10.85
N HIS A 68 -2.00 -17.18 -11.26
CA HIS A 68 -2.55 -18.04 -12.31
C HIS A 68 -3.84 -18.76 -11.89
N THR A 69 -4.08 -18.93 -10.59
CA THR A 69 -5.31 -19.53 -10.05
C THR A 69 -6.42 -18.49 -9.99
N THR A 70 -6.08 -17.27 -9.56
CA THR A 70 -7.06 -16.18 -9.46
C THR A 70 -7.36 -15.50 -10.79
N GLY A 71 -6.45 -15.61 -11.78
CA GLY A 71 -6.52 -14.88 -13.03
C GLY A 71 -6.11 -13.40 -12.92
N ILE A 72 -5.66 -12.94 -11.74
CA ILE A 72 -5.26 -11.56 -11.51
C ILE A 72 -3.78 -11.44 -11.85
N LEU A 73 -3.48 -10.99 -13.06
CA LEU A 73 -2.13 -10.97 -13.64
C LEU A 73 -1.57 -9.56 -13.82
N LYS A 74 -2.41 -8.55 -13.78
CA LYS A 74 -2.04 -7.13 -13.99
C LYS A 74 -2.91 -6.19 -13.17
N ASN A 75 -2.52 -4.93 -13.13
CA ASN A 75 -3.35 -3.87 -12.55
C ASN A 75 -4.68 -3.76 -13.31
N ALA A 76 -5.75 -3.52 -12.59
CA ALA A 76 -7.12 -3.44 -13.08
C ALA A 76 -7.76 -4.79 -13.48
N ASP A 77 -7.12 -5.91 -13.22
CA ASP A 77 -7.86 -7.18 -13.16
C ASP A 77 -8.73 -7.15 -11.90
N GLU A 78 -9.97 -7.63 -12.05
CA GLU A 78 -10.97 -7.55 -10.99
C GLU A 78 -10.68 -8.56 -9.88
N TRP A 79 -10.65 -8.08 -8.63
CA TRP A 79 -10.64 -8.94 -7.47
C TRP A 79 -11.39 -8.30 -6.30
N THR A 80 -12.25 -9.08 -5.69
CA THR A 80 -13.29 -8.56 -4.79
C THR A 80 -13.37 -9.33 -3.47
N ARG A 81 -12.62 -10.44 -3.33
CA ARG A 81 -12.67 -11.33 -2.16
C ARG A 81 -11.32 -11.44 -1.47
N SER A 82 -11.34 -11.58 -0.16
CA SER A 82 -10.13 -11.80 0.63
C SER A 82 -10.45 -12.60 1.92
N TRP A 83 -9.41 -13.16 2.55
CA TRP A 83 -9.53 -13.83 3.85
C TRP A 83 -10.02 -12.89 4.98
N VAL A 84 -10.03 -11.59 4.74
CA VAL A 84 -10.59 -10.61 5.68
C VAL A 84 -12.09 -10.80 5.88
N GLU A 85 -12.80 -11.37 4.90
CA GLU A 85 -14.21 -11.74 5.02
C GLU A 85 -14.41 -12.68 6.21
N ASP A 86 -13.57 -13.70 6.34
CA ASP A 86 -13.66 -14.69 7.44
C ASP A 86 -13.45 -14.04 8.82
N LEU A 87 -12.54 -13.06 8.93
CA LEU A 87 -12.36 -12.29 10.16
C LEU A 87 -13.59 -11.44 10.47
N THR A 88 -14.13 -10.78 9.46
CA THR A 88 -15.34 -9.95 9.62
C THR A 88 -16.54 -10.80 10.05
N GLU A 89 -16.75 -11.94 9.42
CA GLU A 89 -17.81 -12.90 9.79
C GLU A 89 -17.60 -13.48 11.19
N SER A 90 -16.34 -13.66 11.60
CA SER A 90 -15.98 -14.07 12.95
C SER A 90 -16.17 -12.97 14.00
N GLY A 91 -16.65 -11.79 13.61
CA GLY A 91 -17.00 -10.68 14.51
C GLY A 91 -15.88 -9.69 14.79
N TYR A 92 -14.77 -9.71 14.04
CA TYR A 92 -13.78 -8.64 14.10
C TYR A 92 -14.30 -7.35 13.46
N HIS A 93 -13.86 -6.22 13.97
CA HIS A 93 -13.97 -4.94 13.28
C HIS A 93 -12.74 -4.76 12.40
N THR A 94 -12.93 -4.90 11.09
CA THR A 94 -11.85 -4.94 10.11
C THR A 94 -11.73 -3.61 9.39
N VAL A 95 -10.53 -3.04 9.42
CA VAL A 95 -10.25 -1.72 8.85
C VAL A 95 -9.04 -1.81 7.91
N ASN A 96 -9.14 -1.24 6.73
CA ASN A 96 -8.01 -1.02 5.82
C ASN A 96 -7.65 0.47 5.80
N VAL A 97 -6.38 0.76 6.00
CA VAL A 97 -5.81 2.10 5.82
C VAL A 97 -4.71 2.01 4.77
N GLY A 98 -4.77 2.88 3.77
CA GLY A 98 -3.78 2.94 2.70
C GLY A 98 -4.10 2.11 1.46
N LYS A 99 -3.06 1.65 0.77
CA LYS A 99 -3.16 1.02 -0.54
C LYS A 99 -3.62 -0.43 -0.46
N MET A 100 -4.70 -0.76 -1.19
CA MET A 100 -5.15 -2.13 -1.45
C MET A 100 -4.92 -2.57 -2.89
N HIS A 101 -5.05 -1.64 -3.82
CA HIS A 101 -4.94 -1.87 -5.26
C HIS A 101 -5.96 -2.86 -5.79
N THR A 102 -7.18 -2.78 -5.26
CA THR A 102 -8.33 -3.53 -5.76
C THR A 102 -8.84 -2.95 -7.07
N TRP A 103 -9.52 -3.78 -7.84
CA TRP A 103 -10.33 -3.30 -8.95
C TRP A 103 -11.70 -4.00 -8.91
N PRO A 104 -12.82 -3.27 -8.87
CA PRO A 104 -12.93 -1.80 -8.65
C PRO A 104 -12.27 -1.31 -7.36
N MET A 105 -11.78 -0.03 -7.34
CA MET A 105 -11.08 0.52 -6.19
C MET A 105 -11.94 0.66 -4.95
N THR A 106 -13.27 0.74 -5.13
CA THR A 106 -14.27 0.86 -4.05
C THR A 106 -14.67 -0.49 -3.45
N THR A 107 -14.15 -1.59 -3.96
CA THR A 107 -14.51 -2.93 -3.47
C THR A 107 -14.17 -3.08 -2.00
N PRO A 108 -15.09 -3.56 -1.15
CA PRO A 108 -14.83 -3.73 0.29
C PRO A 108 -13.75 -4.77 0.62
N CYS A 109 -13.63 -5.83 -0.17
CA CYS A 109 -12.72 -6.96 0.06
C CYS A 109 -12.80 -7.52 1.49
N GLY A 110 -13.99 -7.61 2.07
CA GLY A 110 -14.22 -8.11 3.42
C GLY A 110 -13.99 -7.10 4.55
N PHE A 111 -13.42 -5.93 4.28
CA PHE A 111 -13.27 -4.88 5.29
C PHE A 111 -14.59 -4.16 5.58
N LYS A 112 -14.85 -3.89 6.86
CA LYS A 112 -15.98 -3.04 7.28
C LYS A 112 -15.76 -1.59 6.95
N GLU A 113 -14.51 -1.13 7.05
CA GLU A 113 -14.13 0.25 6.72
C GLU A 113 -12.86 0.27 5.88
N ARG A 114 -12.80 1.20 4.93
CA ARG A 114 -11.62 1.40 4.10
C ARG A 114 -11.31 2.86 3.92
N TYR A 115 -10.11 3.26 4.34
CA TYR A 115 -9.52 4.57 4.12
C TYR A 115 -8.42 4.45 3.07
N VAL A 116 -8.84 4.52 1.81
CA VAL A 116 -8.00 4.16 0.66
C VAL A 116 -7.08 5.30 0.28
N VAL A 117 -5.79 4.98 0.06
CA VAL A 117 -4.79 5.86 -0.53
C VAL A 117 -4.08 5.09 -1.64
N GLU A 118 -4.40 5.38 -2.89
CA GLU A 118 -3.87 4.62 -4.04
C GLU A 118 -2.69 5.30 -4.74
N ASN A 119 -2.43 6.55 -4.44
CA ASN A 119 -1.25 7.32 -4.90
C ASN A 119 -0.84 7.08 -6.35
N LYS A 120 -1.77 7.19 -7.32
CA LYS A 120 -1.44 7.00 -8.73
C LYS A 120 -1.93 8.12 -9.63
N ASP A 121 -1.21 8.27 -10.74
CA ASP A 121 -1.54 9.16 -11.86
C ASP A 121 -2.82 8.66 -12.55
N ARG A 122 -3.96 8.92 -11.95
CA ARG A 122 -5.25 8.36 -12.36
C ARG A 122 -5.76 8.88 -13.69
N TYR A 123 -5.36 10.08 -14.02
CA TYR A 123 -5.78 10.72 -15.28
C TYR A 123 -5.26 9.99 -16.50
N LEU A 124 -4.05 9.42 -16.44
CA LEU A 124 -3.43 8.68 -17.52
C LEU A 124 -4.12 7.34 -17.80
N GLU A 125 -4.78 6.76 -16.79
CA GLU A 125 -5.40 5.45 -16.91
C GLU A 125 -6.94 5.52 -17.04
N GLY A 126 -7.51 6.72 -17.16
CA GLY A 126 -8.98 6.91 -17.21
C GLY A 126 -9.70 6.48 -15.92
N ARG A 127 -8.98 6.36 -14.82
CA ARG A 127 -9.49 5.89 -13.53
C ARG A 127 -9.82 7.08 -12.64
N TYR A 128 -11.08 7.41 -12.57
CA TYR A 128 -11.58 8.47 -11.68
C TYR A 128 -11.96 7.87 -10.33
N PHE A 129 -11.02 7.88 -9.39
CA PHE A 129 -11.28 7.53 -8.01
C PHE A 129 -10.69 8.61 -7.09
N PHE A 130 -11.54 9.19 -6.25
CA PHE A 130 -11.17 10.24 -5.31
C PHE A 130 -10.95 9.60 -3.94
N ASP A 131 -9.69 9.36 -3.59
CA ASP A 131 -9.31 8.66 -2.36
C ASP A 131 -9.25 9.61 -1.14
N GLU A 132 -8.96 9.06 0.04
CA GLU A 132 -8.92 9.84 1.28
C GLU A 132 -7.84 10.92 1.27
N TRP A 133 -6.71 10.64 0.62
CA TRP A 133 -5.65 11.64 0.44
C TRP A 133 -6.08 12.80 -0.46
N ASP A 134 -6.77 12.52 -1.56
CA ASP A 134 -7.35 13.58 -2.41
C ASP A 134 -8.34 14.45 -1.64
N LYS A 135 -9.19 13.84 -0.82
CA LYS A 135 -10.16 14.55 0.01
C LYS A 135 -9.47 15.49 1.02
N ALA A 136 -8.43 14.98 1.67
CA ALA A 136 -7.66 15.76 2.65
C ALA A 136 -6.91 16.93 2.01
N LEU A 137 -6.32 16.74 0.82
CA LEU A 137 -5.70 17.82 0.05
C LEU A 137 -6.73 18.86 -0.39
N ALA A 138 -7.85 18.42 -0.95
CA ALA A 138 -8.91 19.32 -1.40
C ALA A 138 -9.49 20.15 -0.26
N ALA A 139 -9.68 19.57 0.93
CA ALA A 139 -10.14 20.27 2.12
C ALA A 139 -9.19 21.40 2.57
N ARG A 140 -7.92 21.32 2.18
CA ARG A 140 -6.89 22.36 2.44
C ARG A 140 -6.65 23.28 1.25
N GLY A 141 -7.44 23.16 0.19
CA GLY A 141 -7.24 23.93 -1.05
C GLY A 141 -5.97 23.54 -1.82
N LEU A 142 -5.44 22.36 -1.56
CA LEU A 142 -4.24 21.85 -2.19
C LEU A 142 -4.58 20.89 -3.33
N VAL A 143 -3.65 20.78 -4.28
CA VAL A 143 -3.74 19.86 -5.40
C VAL A 143 -2.68 18.76 -5.22
N LYS A 144 -3.06 17.54 -5.50
CA LYS A 144 -2.18 16.38 -5.48
C LYS A 144 -0.99 16.60 -6.42
N GLN A 145 0.21 16.59 -5.86
CA GLN A 145 1.44 16.61 -6.66
C GLN A 145 1.64 15.23 -7.28
N GLN A 146 1.38 15.14 -8.56
CA GLN A 146 1.49 13.89 -9.32
C GLN A 146 2.76 13.90 -10.16
N ARG A 147 3.25 12.71 -10.50
CA ARG A 147 4.40 12.53 -11.40
C ARG A 147 4.28 13.34 -12.69
N GLU A 148 3.08 13.48 -13.21
CA GLU A 148 2.82 14.25 -14.44
C GLU A 148 3.17 15.72 -14.29
N LEU A 149 2.89 16.35 -13.15
CA LEU A 149 3.28 17.74 -12.86
C LEU A 149 4.80 17.89 -12.81
N TYR A 150 5.51 16.91 -12.27
CA TYR A 150 6.97 16.93 -12.25
C TYR A 150 7.57 16.74 -13.64
N ARG A 151 6.96 15.89 -14.48
CA ARG A 151 7.41 15.68 -15.87
C ARG A 151 7.32 16.93 -16.74
N GLN A 152 6.47 17.87 -16.39
CA GLN A 152 6.32 19.15 -17.10
C GLN A 152 7.38 20.19 -16.71
N ARG A 153 8.23 19.91 -15.73
CA ARG A 153 9.29 20.82 -15.30
C ARG A 153 10.47 20.78 -16.26
N ASP A 154 10.98 21.95 -16.63
CA ASP A 154 12.10 22.08 -17.57
C ASP A 154 13.35 21.29 -17.13
N ASN A 155 13.60 21.23 -15.82
CA ASN A 155 14.73 20.51 -15.23
C ASN A 155 14.46 19.04 -14.89
N TYR A 156 13.37 18.44 -15.39
CA TYR A 156 12.99 17.06 -15.02
C TYR A 156 14.10 16.03 -15.28
N ASN A 157 14.75 16.12 -16.44
CA ASN A 157 15.82 15.20 -16.84
C ASN A 157 17.11 15.45 -16.04
N GLU A 158 17.44 16.70 -15.76
CA GLU A 158 18.62 17.07 -14.95
C GLU A 158 18.47 16.58 -13.49
N ALA A 159 17.27 16.71 -12.95
CA ALA A 159 16.92 16.21 -11.60
C ALA A 159 16.69 14.69 -11.57
N ILE A 160 16.80 14.00 -12.71
CA ILE A 160 16.54 12.55 -12.83
C ILE A 160 15.14 12.19 -12.28
N GLY A 161 14.18 13.07 -12.45
CA GLY A 161 12.82 12.92 -11.93
C GLY A 161 12.69 12.95 -10.39
N SER A 162 13.75 13.39 -9.69
CA SER A 162 13.76 13.51 -8.22
C SER A 162 13.52 14.95 -7.82
N PHE A 163 12.49 15.19 -7.02
CA PHE A 163 12.11 16.52 -6.55
C PHE A 163 11.80 16.50 -5.06
N THR A 164 12.11 17.61 -4.40
CA THR A 164 11.69 17.81 -3.02
C THR A 164 10.16 17.98 -2.97
N TRP A 165 9.55 17.36 -1.99
CA TRP A 165 8.14 17.59 -1.67
C TRP A 165 7.93 19.05 -1.22
N GLU A 166 7.00 19.77 -1.86
CA GLU A 166 6.83 21.21 -1.71
C GLU A 166 5.68 21.61 -0.76
N LEU A 167 4.86 20.62 -0.37
CA LEU A 167 3.77 20.83 0.57
C LEU A 167 4.22 20.43 1.99
N ASP A 168 3.29 20.60 2.96
CA ASP A 168 3.47 20.12 4.31
C ASP A 168 3.87 18.63 4.30
N PRO A 169 4.93 18.21 5.00
CA PRO A 169 5.34 16.80 5.07
C PRO A 169 4.21 15.85 5.45
N ASP A 170 3.28 16.26 6.32
CA ASP A 170 2.13 15.45 6.73
C ASP A 170 1.13 15.23 5.58
N MET A 171 1.27 15.95 4.49
CA MET A 171 0.45 15.81 3.28
C MET A 171 1.08 14.93 2.22
N GLN A 172 2.28 14.43 2.44
CA GLN A 172 2.89 13.41 1.59
C GLN A 172 2.17 12.07 1.81
N ALA A 173 1.93 11.30 0.74
CA ALA A 173 1.06 10.13 0.81
C ALA A 173 1.48 9.10 1.87
N ASP A 174 2.78 8.84 1.99
CA ASP A 174 3.30 7.84 2.93
C ASP A 174 3.31 8.32 4.39
N ASN A 175 3.28 9.63 4.61
CA ASN A 175 3.13 10.22 5.95
C ASN A 175 1.66 10.40 6.33
N PHE A 176 0.78 10.50 5.34
CA PHE A 176 -0.66 10.68 5.53
C PHE A 176 -1.36 9.39 5.97
N VAL A 177 -0.84 8.23 5.61
CA VAL A 177 -1.44 6.91 5.87
C VAL A 177 -1.20 6.39 7.31
#